data_91d131306958cf9b87f5ea7855696cee
#
_entry.id   91d131306958cf9b87f5ea7855696cee
#
_cell.length_a   1.000
_cell.length_b   1.000
_cell.length_c   1.000
_cell.angle_alpha   90.00
_cell.angle_beta   90.00
_cell.angle_gamma   90.00
#
_symmetry.space_group_name_H-M   'P 1'
#
loop_
_entity.id
_entity.type
_entity.pdbx_description
1 polymer ?
#
loop_
_entity_poly.entity_id
_entity_poly.type
_entity_poly.pdbx_seq_one_letter_code
_entity_poly.pdbx_strand_id
1 'polypeptide(L)'
;MKKSLFLWCAVVMTALLSSCSNTSNDPVTHVPFKEAKDGKWGMIAMDGKVLFKEEFKQMPTAVRDNRFFVKNKSGFWEMYDASEQPKKIGDEYKHVSIFNGGHALVSKRNEPVSIIDTDGKTVKVLDKIEGKTVNGVYAFNEGYAVFMTNDSLYGAIDDNGNCVIKPHYCGIKLCSEGKFIAIDAKYKKFINQKQKSKVKVSVITTSDKQLFEFAYDKYENFESVFVDGKLPVSVKRDGKEIWGIIDDNGRYVLNPSNKFKIIGMVHGDRFTYSNGEAWGLMTLKGESLIRAKYDILYYADDNSLVAGTWKKDGYEYKFINEKDEQIGNDTYEDVYPFLYFDGNHTLVKLNDKQYSIIDKKGESLKNLPDMVEAGLSAGDTYIESDYVDLQALVSAFQITPSGIMGFNYTSSPRNVVRKAAALGMLTGDKEHAAHSPYWFDYKDEVMLYKDVDGVRGMFSITFNGKLSRQTYRTKRVIDYEFYDYYYYHDEKIPTGYVWNKVSPHAFTLSISNDGRMRGKLHQLYKVIVSRFKGMGTVAKQNDGAVVLNLRNGKRAFIYMKKNNVVAVWGNLKPVSEIDISEYKDISNVDEGIDEAEDNDDTGVAEDTAVADSTAVDADE
;
A
#
# COMPACT_ATOMS: atom_id res chain seq x y z
N MET A 1 -7.53 -10.18 26.10
CA MET A 1 -8.25 -9.05 25.48
C MET A 1 -7.68 -7.67 25.83
N LYS A 2 -7.20 -7.37 27.06
CA LYS A 2 -6.63 -6.05 27.41
C LYS A 2 -5.33 -5.66 26.68
N LYS A 3 -4.52 -6.60 26.17
CA LYS A 3 -3.21 -6.32 25.55
C LYS A 3 -3.24 -5.95 24.07
N SER A 4 -4.28 -6.30 23.32
CA SER A 4 -4.37 -5.97 21.88
C SER A 4 -4.96 -4.58 21.62
N LEU A 5 -5.80 -4.08 22.52
CA LEU A 5 -6.37 -2.73 22.41
C LEU A 5 -5.34 -1.62 22.65
N PHE A 6 -4.32 -1.92 23.49
CA PHE A 6 -3.21 -1.00 23.78
C PHE A 6 -2.37 -0.64 22.52
N LEU A 7 -2.25 -1.55 21.58
CA LEU A 7 -1.50 -1.32 20.34
C LEU A 7 -2.30 -0.47 19.33
N TRP A 8 -3.63 -0.60 19.31
CA TRP A 8 -4.50 0.07 18.35
C TRP A 8 -4.69 1.57 18.61
N CYS A 9 -4.88 1.96 19.87
CA CYS A 9 -4.94 3.39 20.23
C CYS A 9 -3.59 4.10 19.98
N ALA A 10 -2.46 3.41 20.17
CA ALA A 10 -1.15 3.98 19.85
C ALA A 10 -0.95 4.18 18.33
N VAL A 11 -1.42 3.26 17.48
CA VAL A 11 -1.23 3.30 16.02
C VAL A 11 -2.06 4.41 15.37
N VAL A 12 -3.29 4.64 15.80
CA VAL A 12 -4.12 5.75 15.29
C VAL A 12 -3.59 7.09 15.78
N MET A 13 -3.07 7.17 17.01
CA MET A 13 -2.43 8.39 17.51
C MET A 13 -1.10 8.70 16.81
N THR A 14 -0.29 7.72 16.45
CA THR A 14 1.01 8.00 15.81
C THR A 14 0.89 8.52 14.38
N ALA A 15 -0.12 8.12 13.61
CA ALA A 15 -0.37 8.70 12.30
C ALA A 15 -0.79 10.18 12.38
N LEU A 16 -1.43 10.58 13.48
CA LEU A 16 -1.81 11.96 13.76
C LEU A 16 -0.71 12.74 14.55
N LEU A 17 0.10 12.05 15.36
CA LEU A 17 1.18 12.63 16.15
C LEU A 17 2.42 13.06 15.34
N SER A 18 2.57 12.59 14.09
CA SER A 18 3.60 13.15 13.20
C SER A 18 3.37 14.62 12.83
N SER A 19 2.24 15.20 13.24
CA SER A 19 1.97 16.64 13.10
C SER A 19 2.32 17.48 14.33
N CYS A 20 2.87 16.87 15.39
CA CYS A 20 3.11 17.54 16.67
C CYS A 20 4.51 18.14 16.84
N SER A 21 5.26 18.36 15.78
CA SER A 21 6.45 19.22 15.86
C SER A 21 6.05 20.65 15.51
N ASN A 22 6.67 21.62 16.16
CA ASN A 22 6.49 23.06 15.95
C ASN A 22 6.84 23.56 14.52
N THR A 23 6.85 22.71 13.51
CA THR A 23 7.27 23.02 12.17
C THR A 23 6.17 22.69 11.16
N SER A 24 5.64 23.74 10.56
CA SER A 24 5.05 23.84 9.20
C SER A 24 3.86 22.96 8.79
N ASN A 25 3.12 22.33 9.70
CA ASN A 25 1.80 21.81 9.31
C ASN A 25 0.74 22.88 9.59
N ASP A 26 -0.03 23.21 8.57
CA ASP A 26 -1.13 24.15 8.75
C ASP A 26 -2.14 23.58 9.75
N PRO A 27 -2.61 24.40 10.70
CA PRO A 27 -3.59 23.94 11.68
C PRO A 27 -4.93 23.63 11.02
N VAL A 28 -5.65 22.69 11.58
CA VAL A 28 -7.08 22.52 11.27
C VAL A 28 -7.83 23.75 11.79
N THR A 29 -8.50 24.45 10.90
CA THR A 29 -9.21 25.69 11.25
C THR A 29 -10.69 25.47 11.54
N HIS A 30 -11.31 24.47 10.92
CA HIS A 30 -12.72 24.13 11.09
C HIS A 30 -12.90 22.61 11.11
N VAL A 31 -13.92 22.16 11.82
CA VAL A 31 -14.30 20.75 11.92
C VAL A 31 -15.75 20.53 11.49
N PRO A 32 -16.07 19.40 10.85
CA PRO A 32 -17.44 19.05 10.55
C PRO A 32 -18.21 18.69 11.82
N PHE A 33 -19.50 19.06 11.86
CA PHE A 33 -20.40 18.75 12.96
C PHE A 33 -21.84 18.51 12.46
N LYS A 34 -22.66 17.86 13.30
CA LYS A 34 -24.12 17.73 13.11
C LYS A 34 -24.87 18.17 14.36
N GLU A 35 -25.99 18.88 14.17
CA GLU A 35 -26.89 19.24 15.26
C GLU A 35 -27.91 18.14 15.59
N ALA A 36 -28.12 17.17 14.68
CA ALA A 36 -28.98 16.01 14.88
C ALA A 36 -28.38 14.76 14.24
N LYS A 37 -28.62 13.59 14.82
CA LYS A 37 -28.06 12.30 14.35
C LYS A 37 -28.41 12.01 12.87
N ASP A 38 -29.64 12.31 12.46
CA ASP A 38 -30.10 12.12 11.08
C ASP A 38 -29.95 13.39 10.24
N GLY A 39 -29.33 14.46 10.80
CA GLY A 39 -29.07 15.72 10.14
C GLY A 39 -27.96 15.62 9.10
N LYS A 40 -27.82 16.70 8.34
CA LYS A 40 -26.68 16.89 7.45
C LYS A 40 -25.50 17.49 8.22
N TRP A 41 -24.31 17.34 7.63
CA TRP A 41 -23.08 17.91 8.16
C TRP A 41 -22.99 19.41 7.87
N GLY A 42 -22.67 20.17 8.89
CA GLY A 42 -22.21 21.56 8.84
C GLY A 42 -20.71 21.65 9.10
N MET A 43 -20.23 22.87 9.23
CA MET A 43 -18.82 23.19 9.49
C MET A 43 -18.74 24.31 10.53
N ILE A 44 -17.89 24.11 11.55
CA ILE A 44 -17.67 25.08 12.64
C ILE A 44 -16.17 25.36 12.79
N ALA A 45 -15.82 26.62 12.95
CA ALA A 45 -14.47 27.07 13.25
C ALA A 45 -14.08 26.75 14.70
N MET A 46 -12.79 26.62 14.96
CA MET A 46 -12.29 26.31 16.30
C MET A 46 -12.51 27.48 17.30
N ASP A 47 -12.83 28.68 16.85
CA ASP A 47 -13.30 29.82 17.69
C ASP A 47 -14.80 29.76 18.01
N GLY A 48 -15.51 28.71 17.55
CA GLY A 48 -16.95 28.52 17.76
C GLY A 48 -17.86 29.20 16.73
N LYS A 49 -17.32 29.90 15.73
CA LYS A 49 -18.12 30.48 14.66
C LYS A 49 -18.58 29.39 13.68
N VAL A 50 -19.90 29.20 13.55
CA VAL A 50 -20.48 28.34 12.53
C VAL A 50 -20.24 28.94 11.15
N LEU A 51 -19.60 28.17 10.27
CA LEU A 51 -19.36 28.58 8.89
C LEU A 51 -20.61 28.34 8.04
N PHE A 52 -21.18 27.13 8.11
CA PHE A 52 -22.47 26.77 7.52
C PHE A 52 -23.09 25.57 8.28
N LYS A 53 -24.41 25.41 8.15
CA LYS A 53 -25.18 24.34 8.78
C LYS A 53 -25.79 23.41 7.74
N GLU A 54 -25.90 22.12 8.07
CA GLU A 54 -26.71 21.13 7.35
C GLU A 54 -26.58 21.11 5.81
N GLU A 55 -25.35 21.31 5.29
CA GLU A 55 -25.12 21.38 3.85
C GLU A 55 -24.93 19.99 3.23
N PHE A 56 -24.08 19.13 3.82
CA PHE A 56 -23.61 17.90 3.21
C PHE A 56 -24.20 16.64 3.86
N LYS A 57 -24.53 15.62 3.05
CA LYS A 57 -24.99 14.32 3.54
C LYS A 57 -23.85 13.47 4.09
N GLN A 58 -22.69 13.52 3.46
CA GLN A 58 -21.48 12.82 3.88
C GLN A 58 -20.61 13.74 4.72
N MET A 59 -19.86 13.16 5.66
CA MET A 59 -18.94 13.91 6.51
C MET A 59 -17.85 14.57 5.67
N PRO A 60 -17.70 15.91 5.71
CA PRO A 60 -16.58 16.61 5.11
C PRO A 60 -15.25 16.24 5.79
N THR A 61 -14.13 16.41 5.08
CA THR A 61 -12.83 16.49 5.76
C THR A 61 -12.74 17.75 6.62
N ALA A 62 -11.82 17.77 7.56
CA ALA A 62 -11.47 18.99 8.27
C ALA A 62 -10.92 20.05 7.29
N VAL A 63 -11.03 21.32 7.63
CA VAL A 63 -10.53 22.43 6.80
C VAL A 63 -9.06 22.69 7.11
N ARG A 64 -8.24 22.66 6.08
CA ARG A 64 -6.88 23.23 6.03
C ARG A 64 -6.71 24.06 4.77
N ASP A 65 -5.87 25.07 4.78
CA ASP A 65 -5.62 25.95 3.64
C ASP A 65 -6.90 26.52 3.00
N ASN A 66 -7.94 26.73 3.83
CA ASN A 66 -9.26 27.18 3.39
C ASN A 66 -9.94 26.22 2.38
N ARG A 67 -9.63 24.92 2.44
CA ARG A 67 -10.17 23.85 1.57
C ARG A 67 -10.61 22.64 2.38
N PHE A 68 -11.62 21.94 1.86
CA PHE A 68 -12.08 20.66 2.37
C PHE A 68 -12.65 19.81 1.23
N PHE A 69 -12.83 18.53 1.48
CA PHE A 69 -13.40 17.58 0.54
C PHE A 69 -14.65 16.92 1.11
N VAL A 70 -15.59 16.57 0.22
CA VAL A 70 -16.81 15.83 0.57
C VAL A 70 -17.06 14.76 -0.48
N LYS A 71 -17.44 13.56 -0.08
CA LYS A 71 -17.88 12.51 -1.01
C LYS A 71 -19.26 12.85 -1.58
N ASN A 72 -19.38 12.81 -2.90
CA ASN A 72 -20.66 12.92 -3.59
C ASN A 72 -21.45 11.60 -3.53
N LYS A 73 -22.64 11.55 -4.16
CA LYS A 73 -23.50 10.34 -4.16
C LYS A 73 -22.88 9.14 -4.86
N SER A 74 -21.92 9.34 -5.75
CA SER A 74 -21.20 8.30 -6.50
C SER A 74 -19.90 7.88 -5.80
N GLY A 75 -19.66 8.31 -4.54
CA GLY A 75 -18.49 7.97 -3.76
C GLY A 75 -17.22 8.75 -4.10
N PHE A 76 -17.26 9.67 -5.09
CA PHE A 76 -16.10 10.49 -5.46
C PHE A 76 -16.00 11.73 -4.56
N TRP A 77 -14.77 12.12 -4.26
CA TRP A 77 -14.47 13.32 -3.52
C TRP A 77 -14.55 14.57 -4.40
N GLU A 78 -15.21 15.60 -3.89
CA GLU A 78 -15.32 16.93 -4.46
C GLU A 78 -14.67 17.95 -3.53
N MET A 79 -13.86 18.85 -4.06
CA MET A 79 -13.22 19.92 -3.30
C MET A 79 -14.10 21.15 -3.21
N TYR A 80 -14.10 21.79 -2.05
CA TYR A 80 -14.85 23.02 -1.78
C TYR A 80 -13.97 24.06 -1.08
N ASP A 81 -14.32 25.35 -1.28
CA ASP A 81 -13.80 26.44 -0.44
C ASP A 81 -14.51 26.46 0.92
N ALA A 82 -13.79 26.89 1.96
CA ALA A 82 -14.36 27.06 3.30
C ALA A 82 -15.01 28.46 3.43
N SER A 83 -16.15 28.67 2.77
CA SER A 83 -16.96 29.91 2.83
C SER A 83 -18.35 29.62 3.41
N GLU A 84 -19.10 30.68 3.75
CA GLU A 84 -20.48 30.54 4.24
C GLU A 84 -21.41 29.89 3.20
N GLN A 85 -21.06 29.95 1.93
CA GLN A 85 -21.71 29.28 0.81
C GLN A 85 -20.65 28.53 0.02
N PRO A 86 -20.30 27.27 0.43
CA PRO A 86 -19.19 26.50 -0.15
C PRO A 86 -19.37 26.33 -1.66
N LYS A 87 -18.32 26.62 -2.41
CA LYS A 87 -18.30 26.42 -3.87
C LYS A 87 -17.39 25.30 -4.23
N LYS A 88 -17.87 24.39 -5.09
CA LYS A 88 -17.08 23.33 -5.67
C LYS A 88 -15.94 23.91 -6.50
N ILE A 89 -14.74 23.35 -6.34
CA ILE A 89 -13.51 23.74 -7.04
C ILE A 89 -12.91 22.50 -7.70
N GLY A 90 -12.48 22.65 -8.96
CA GLY A 90 -11.77 21.61 -9.68
C GLY A 90 -12.63 20.40 -10.05
N ASP A 91 -11.97 19.24 -10.12
CA ASP A 91 -12.54 17.97 -10.61
C ASP A 91 -13.06 17.10 -9.46
N GLU A 92 -13.52 15.89 -9.83
CA GLU A 92 -13.86 14.82 -8.90
C GLU A 92 -12.69 13.85 -8.78
N TYR A 93 -12.47 13.33 -7.57
CA TYR A 93 -11.33 12.46 -7.26
C TYR A 93 -11.81 11.15 -6.62
N LYS A 94 -11.10 10.07 -6.88
CA LYS A 94 -11.32 8.77 -6.21
C LYS A 94 -10.75 8.80 -4.79
N HIS A 95 -9.55 9.32 -4.63
CA HIS A 95 -8.83 9.44 -3.37
C HIS A 95 -8.30 10.86 -3.19
N VAL A 96 -8.29 11.34 -1.95
CA VAL A 96 -7.76 12.67 -1.59
C VAL A 96 -7.07 12.61 -0.24
N SER A 97 -5.96 13.33 -0.09
CA SER A 97 -5.44 13.70 1.24
C SER A 97 -5.97 15.07 1.64
N ILE A 98 -5.95 15.37 2.94
CA ILE A 98 -6.17 16.74 3.40
C ILE A 98 -5.04 17.65 2.87
N PHE A 99 -5.34 18.94 2.69
CA PHE A 99 -4.34 19.95 2.35
C PHE A 99 -3.29 20.12 3.43
N ASN A 100 -2.06 20.42 3.02
CA ASN A 100 -0.95 20.77 3.90
C ASN A 100 0.05 21.64 3.12
N GLY A 101 0.34 22.86 3.57
CA GLY A 101 1.23 23.79 2.89
C GLY A 101 0.72 24.23 1.51
N GLY A 102 -0.58 24.39 1.33
CA GLY A 102 -1.21 24.77 0.07
C GLY A 102 -1.34 23.64 -0.96
N HIS A 103 -0.96 22.40 -0.63
CA HIS A 103 -0.97 21.27 -1.54
C HIS A 103 -1.73 20.05 -0.97
N ALA A 104 -2.37 19.30 -1.85
CA ALA A 104 -2.98 18.01 -1.52
C ALA A 104 -2.62 16.94 -2.57
N LEU A 105 -2.61 15.70 -2.15
CA LEU A 105 -2.52 14.54 -3.04
C LEU A 105 -3.91 14.09 -3.43
N VAL A 106 -4.09 13.81 -4.72
CA VAL A 106 -5.35 13.29 -5.25
C VAL A 106 -5.08 12.19 -6.27
N SER A 107 -6.06 11.30 -6.46
CA SER A 107 -6.07 10.41 -7.63
C SER A 107 -7.45 10.38 -8.27
N LYS A 108 -7.48 10.28 -9.60
CA LYS A 108 -8.68 9.96 -10.37
C LYS A 108 -8.63 8.48 -10.75
N ARG A 109 -9.77 7.94 -11.18
CA ARG A 109 -9.85 6.54 -11.64
C ARG A 109 -8.87 6.30 -12.80
N ASN A 110 -8.00 5.31 -12.66
CA ASN A 110 -7.02 4.90 -13.68
C ASN A 110 -5.99 5.99 -14.06
N GLU A 111 -5.82 7.00 -13.23
CA GLU A 111 -4.79 8.03 -13.39
C GLU A 111 -3.73 7.92 -12.28
N PRO A 112 -2.50 8.39 -12.52
CA PRO A 112 -1.49 8.49 -11.48
C PRO A 112 -1.93 9.41 -10.34
N VAL A 113 -1.36 9.22 -9.15
CA VAL A 113 -1.47 10.19 -8.08
C VAL A 113 -0.94 11.54 -8.56
N SER A 114 -1.61 12.60 -8.22
CA SER A 114 -1.24 13.98 -8.59
C SER A 114 -1.20 14.89 -7.38
N ILE A 115 -0.34 15.88 -7.43
CA ILE A 115 -0.31 17.01 -6.49
C ILE A 115 -1.20 18.11 -7.08
N ILE A 116 -2.11 18.65 -6.29
CA ILE A 116 -2.92 19.82 -6.66
C ILE A 116 -2.68 20.98 -5.70
N ASP A 117 -2.88 22.21 -6.21
CA ASP A 117 -2.90 23.42 -5.41
C ASP A 117 -4.33 23.73 -4.89
N THR A 118 -4.47 24.82 -4.13
CA THR A 118 -5.76 25.25 -3.56
C THR A 118 -6.78 25.70 -4.60
N ASP A 119 -6.40 25.94 -5.85
CA ASP A 119 -7.30 26.20 -6.97
C ASP A 119 -7.74 24.92 -7.70
N GLY A 120 -7.27 23.75 -7.25
CA GLY A 120 -7.51 22.45 -7.89
C GLY A 120 -6.70 22.21 -9.15
N LYS A 121 -5.69 23.04 -9.41
CA LYS A 121 -4.80 22.86 -10.56
C LYS A 121 -3.73 21.82 -10.24
N THR A 122 -3.46 20.94 -11.19
CA THR A 122 -2.39 19.97 -11.06
C THR A 122 -1.02 20.65 -11.08
N VAL A 123 -0.30 20.54 -9.97
CA VAL A 123 1.10 20.98 -9.83
C VAL A 123 2.03 19.94 -10.46
N LYS A 124 1.80 18.65 -10.15
CA LYS A 124 2.64 17.54 -10.63
C LYS A 124 1.85 16.26 -10.73
N VAL A 125 2.08 15.50 -11.81
CA VAL A 125 1.64 14.12 -11.97
C VAL A 125 2.77 13.20 -11.52
N LEU A 126 2.47 12.22 -10.66
CA LEU A 126 3.44 11.32 -10.05
C LEU A 126 3.34 9.91 -10.67
N ASP A 127 3.51 9.81 -11.99
CA ASP A 127 3.52 8.52 -12.70
C ASP A 127 4.85 7.77 -12.51
N LYS A 128 5.97 8.47 -12.70
CA LYS A 128 7.33 7.94 -12.54
C LYS A 128 8.25 8.95 -11.84
N ILE A 129 9.01 8.45 -10.87
CA ILE A 129 10.05 9.21 -10.18
C ILE A 129 11.36 8.45 -10.32
N GLU A 130 12.44 9.13 -10.77
CA GLU A 130 13.74 8.52 -11.06
C GLU A 130 13.63 7.29 -11.98
N GLY A 131 12.72 7.33 -12.94
CA GLY A 131 12.47 6.26 -13.92
C GLY A 131 11.71 5.04 -13.38
N LYS A 132 11.26 5.06 -12.10
CA LYS A 132 10.48 4.01 -11.47
C LYS A 132 9.02 4.42 -11.35
N THR A 133 8.09 3.52 -11.68
CA THR A 133 6.66 3.74 -11.54
C THR A 133 6.28 3.87 -10.08
N VAL A 134 5.50 4.91 -9.74
CA VAL A 134 5.00 5.16 -8.39
C VAL A 134 3.82 4.25 -8.11
N ASN A 135 3.88 3.50 -7.01
CA ASN A 135 2.80 2.62 -6.54
C ASN A 135 1.84 3.35 -5.59
N GLY A 136 2.32 4.31 -4.84
CA GLY A 136 1.51 5.11 -3.95
C GLY A 136 2.32 6.16 -3.20
N VAL A 137 1.60 7.09 -2.57
CA VAL A 137 2.19 8.27 -1.91
C VAL A 137 1.48 8.51 -0.58
N TYR A 138 2.23 8.71 0.49
CA TYR A 138 1.71 9.14 1.79
C TYR A 138 1.37 10.64 1.77
N ALA A 139 0.37 11.03 2.54
CA ALA A 139 -0.03 12.43 2.67
C ALA A 139 1.15 13.33 3.08
N PHE A 140 1.12 14.59 2.64
CA PHE A 140 2.15 15.57 2.99
C PHE A 140 2.23 15.81 4.49
N ASN A 141 3.46 15.90 4.98
CA ASN A 141 3.79 16.34 6.32
C ASN A 141 5.07 17.17 6.25
N GLU A 142 5.08 18.37 6.86
CA GLU A 142 6.21 19.31 6.82
C GLU A 142 6.72 19.63 5.40
N GLY A 143 5.83 19.68 4.40
CA GLY A 143 6.18 19.94 3.00
C GLY A 143 6.81 18.75 2.27
N TYR A 144 6.80 17.54 2.83
CA TYR A 144 7.35 16.33 2.22
C TYR A 144 6.32 15.21 2.19
N ALA A 145 6.42 14.35 1.18
CA ALA A 145 5.64 13.13 1.06
C ALA A 145 6.53 11.92 0.73
N VAL A 146 6.34 10.84 1.47
CA VAL A 146 7.00 9.56 1.16
C VAL A 146 6.24 8.87 0.04
N PHE A 147 6.94 8.35 -0.94
CA PHE A 147 6.36 7.53 -2.00
C PHE A 147 6.97 6.13 -2.03
N MET A 148 6.20 5.18 -2.54
CA MET A 148 6.63 3.81 -2.80
C MET A 148 6.57 3.52 -4.30
N THR A 149 7.55 2.80 -4.80
CA THR A 149 7.61 2.33 -6.20
C THR A 149 7.09 0.89 -6.33
N ASN A 150 6.77 0.47 -7.55
CA ASN A 150 6.27 -0.89 -7.82
C ASN A 150 7.24 -2.02 -7.43
N ASP A 151 8.54 -1.75 -7.38
CA ASP A 151 9.56 -2.69 -6.87
C ASP A 151 9.71 -2.64 -5.34
N SER A 152 8.76 -1.97 -4.65
CA SER A 152 8.72 -1.81 -3.19
C SER A 152 9.96 -1.10 -2.64
N LEU A 153 10.43 -0.08 -3.34
CA LEU A 153 11.42 0.85 -2.84
C LEU A 153 10.75 2.18 -2.51
N TYR A 154 11.25 2.82 -1.48
CA TYR A 154 10.73 4.06 -0.96
C TYR A 154 11.69 5.20 -1.20
N GLY A 155 11.13 6.38 -1.47
CA GLY A 155 11.80 7.66 -1.54
C GLY A 155 10.92 8.77 -0.98
N ALA A 156 11.33 10.03 -1.15
CA ALA A 156 10.52 11.18 -0.76
C ALA A 156 10.56 12.29 -1.81
N ILE A 157 9.48 13.05 -1.87
CA ILE A 157 9.31 14.25 -2.69
C ILE A 157 9.03 15.47 -1.81
N ASP A 158 9.31 16.66 -2.34
CA ASP A 158 8.80 17.91 -1.81
C ASP A 158 7.36 18.19 -2.29
N ASP A 159 6.76 19.28 -1.85
CA ASP A 159 5.41 19.71 -2.20
C ASP A 159 5.24 20.13 -3.68
N ASN A 160 6.34 20.38 -4.39
CA ASN A 160 6.36 20.61 -5.83
C ASN A 160 6.54 19.31 -6.64
N GLY A 161 6.66 18.17 -5.97
CA GLY A 161 6.89 16.86 -6.59
C GLY A 161 8.31 16.63 -7.09
N ASN A 162 9.30 17.37 -6.60
CA ASN A 162 10.71 17.11 -6.88
C ASN A 162 11.19 15.97 -5.97
N CYS A 163 11.94 15.03 -6.53
CA CYS A 163 12.54 13.94 -5.77
C CYS A 163 13.66 14.46 -4.87
N VAL A 164 13.45 14.46 -3.56
CA VAL A 164 14.44 14.86 -2.55
C VAL A 164 15.20 13.65 -1.99
N ILE A 165 14.56 12.50 -1.93
CA ILE A 165 15.18 11.22 -1.55
C ILE A 165 14.87 10.19 -2.63
N LYS A 166 15.93 9.66 -3.27
CA LYS A 166 15.78 8.66 -4.33
C LYS A 166 15.23 7.34 -3.82
N PRO A 167 14.45 6.58 -4.64
CA PRO A 167 13.85 5.32 -4.21
C PRO A 167 14.88 4.18 -4.15
N HIS A 168 15.60 4.08 -3.04
CA HIS A 168 16.56 3.00 -2.77
C HIS A 168 16.45 2.41 -1.34
N TYR A 169 15.49 2.88 -0.56
CA TYR A 169 15.20 2.36 0.77
C TYR A 169 14.12 1.27 0.73
N CYS A 170 14.19 0.26 1.59
CA CYS A 170 13.11 -0.72 1.77
C CYS A 170 12.13 -0.36 2.89
N GLY A 171 12.36 0.76 3.56
CA GLY A 171 11.47 1.41 4.51
C GLY A 171 11.98 2.81 4.78
N ILE A 172 11.08 3.78 4.77
CA ILE A 172 11.37 5.16 5.11
C ILE A 172 10.16 5.76 5.83
N LYS A 173 10.40 6.60 6.81
CA LYS A 173 9.37 7.35 7.52
C LYS A 173 9.85 8.78 7.67
N LEU A 174 8.98 9.73 7.37
CA LEU A 174 9.17 11.11 7.77
C LEU A 174 9.03 11.16 9.30
N CYS A 175 10.02 11.67 9.97
CA CYS A 175 10.06 11.71 11.41
C CYS A 175 10.16 13.10 11.98
N SER A 176 9.70 14.09 11.28
CA SER A 176 9.68 15.50 11.64
C SER A 176 11.05 16.21 11.70
N GLU A 177 11.01 17.53 11.83
CA GLU A 177 12.18 18.41 11.91
C GLU A 177 13.14 18.24 10.71
N GLY A 178 12.57 18.01 9.51
CA GLY A 178 13.34 17.81 8.28
C GLY A 178 14.21 16.56 8.28
N LYS A 179 13.86 15.55 9.06
CA LYS A 179 14.59 14.28 9.16
C LYS A 179 13.72 13.09 8.77
N PHE A 180 14.35 12.05 8.23
CA PHE A 180 13.73 10.79 7.94
C PHE A 180 14.47 9.66 8.66
N ILE A 181 13.72 8.65 9.06
CA ILE A 181 14.26 7.37 9.49
C ILE A 181 14.15 6.41 8.32
N ALA A 182 15.24 5.79 7.90
CA ALA A 182 15.31 5.00 6.69
C ALA A 182 16.05 3.67 6.90
N ILE A 183 15.61 2.64 6.16
CA ILE A 183 16.24 1.33 6.11
C ILE A 183 16.68 1.06 4.67
N ASP A 184 17.97 0.95 4.45
CA ASP A 184 18.57 0.67 3.16
C ASP A 184 18.08 -0.69 2.60
N ALA A 185 17.81 -0.74 1.29
CA ALA A 185 17.31 -1.93 0.60
C ALA A 185 18.23 -3.16 0.73
N LYS A 186 19.54 -2.96 0.99
CA LYS A 186 20.46 -4.07 1.28
C LYS A 186 20.03 -4.92 2.47
N TYR A 187 19.22 -4.37 3.40
CA TYR A 187 18.72 -5.08 4.56
C TYR A 187 17.41 -5.83 4.32
N LYS A 188 16.73 -5.67 3.14
CA LYS A 188 15.46 -6.32 2.80
C LYS A 188 15.49 -7.84 3.04
N LYS A 189 16.59 -8.51 2.68
CA LYS A 189 16.77 -9.96 2.90
C LYS A 189 16.73 -10.35 4.38
N PHE A 190 17.32 -9.54 5.27
CA PHE A 190 17.34 -9.81 6.69
C PHE A 190 15.99 -9.59 7.35
N ILE A 191 15.22 -8.59 6.85
CA ILE A 191 13.83 -8.36 7.26
C ILE A 191 12.98 -9.58 6.88
N ASN A 192 13.06 -10.03 5.63
CA ASN A 192 12.31 -11.19 5.13
C ASN A 192 12.67 -12.50 5.87
N GLN A 193 13.92 -12.64 6.31
CA GLN A 193 14.40 -13.80 7.09
C GLN A 193 14.18 -13.64 8.61
N LYS A 194 13.46 -12.60 9.06
CA LYS A 194 13.26 -12.25 10.48
C LYS A 194 14.57 -12.06 11.28
N GLN A 195 15.69 -11.77 10.60
CA GLN A 195 17.00 -11.52 11.21
C GLN A 195 17.17 -10.04 11.55
N LYS A 196 16.25 -9.49 12.33
CA LYS A 196 16.13 -8.05 12.62
C LYS A 196 17.36 -7.45 13.31
N SER A 197 18.13 -8.25 14.08
CA SER A 197 19.38 -7.83 14.74
C SER A 197 20.49 -7.39 13.77
N LYS A 198 20.37 -7.78 12.48
CA LYS A 198 21.31 -7.37 11.44
C LYS A 198 20.88 -6.12 10.66
N VAL A 199 19.70 -5.59 10.97
CA VAL A 199 19.17 -4.41 10.32
C VAL A 199 19.71 -3.17 11.01
N LYS A 200 20.21 -2.21 10.22
CA LYS A 200 20.55 -0.88 10.68
C LYS A 200 19.54 0.13 10.15
N VAL A 201 19.26 1.09 11.00
CA VAL A 201 18.38 2.21 10.71
C VAL A 201 19.23 3.45 10.62
N SER A 202 19.06 4.21 9.56
CA SER A 202 19.74 5.48 9.33
C SER A 202 18.80 6.64 9.60
N VAL A 203 19.29 7.69 10.24
CA VAL A 203 18.64 9.00 10.24
C VAL A 203 19.27 9.81 9.11
N ILE A 204 18.45 10.32 8.21
CA ILE A 204 18.85 11.08 7.05
C ILE A 204 18.15 12.42 6.98
N THR A 205 18.75 13.40 6.31
CA THR A 205 18.14 14.71 6.04
C THR A 205 17.24 14.67 4.82
N THR A 206 16.51 15.76 4.57
CA THR A 206 15.74 16.02 3.34
C THR A 206 16.58 16.04 2.06
N SER A 207 17.91 16.10 2.15
CA SER A 207 18.85 15.99 1.02
C SER A 207 19.52 14.62 0.91
N ASP A 208 18.92 13.60 1.49
CA ASP A 208 19.42 12.20 1.49
C ASP A 208 20.82 12.03 2.12
N LYS A 209 21.20 12.96 3.01
CA LYS A 209 22.47 12.88 3.73
C LYS A 209 22.28 12.12 5.02
N GLN A 210 23.00 11.01 5.21
CA GLN A 210 23.02 10.28 6.47
C GLN A 210 23.68 11.13 7.57
N LEU A 211 22.95 11.30 8.68
CA LEU A 211 23.44 11.94 9.89
C LEU A 211 24.14 10.91 10.79
N PHE A 212 23.44 9.83 11.11
CA PHE A 212 23.97 8.71 11.88
C PHE A 212 23.15 7.43 11.61
N GLU A 213 23.63 6.30 12.09
CA GLU A 213 22.91 5.01 12.05
C GLU A 213 22.94 4.33 13.43
N PHE A 214 21.94 3.52 13.69
CA PHE A 214 21.89 2.69 14.90
C PHE A 214 21.35 1.30 14.57
N ALA A 215 21.73 0.30 15.38
CA ALA A 215 21.16 -1.04 15.27
C ALA A 215 19.74 -1.03 15.84
N TYR A 216 18.79 -1.57 15.10
CA TYR A 216 17.39 -1.60 15.51
C TYR A 216 16.89 -3.03 15.51
N ASP A 217 16.72 -3.61 16.69
CA ASP A 217 16.35 -5.00 16.85
C ASP A 217 14.87 -5.29 16.60
N LYS A 218 14.03 -4.24 16.63
CA LYS A 218 12.60 -4.37 16.34
C LYS A 218 12.14 -3.36 15.31
N TYR A 219 11.82 -3.86 14.14
CA TYR A 219 11.21 -3.11 13.05
C TYR A 219 9.82 -2.55 13.40
N GLU A 220 9.12 -3.19 14.33
CA GLU A 220 7.76 -2.86 14.74
C GLU A 220 7.64 -1.53 15.51
N ASN A 221 8.73 -0.99 16.06
CA ASN A 221 8.75 0.26 16.81
C ASN A 221 9.27 1.45 15.99
N PHE A 222 9.01 1.48 14.70
CA PHE A 222 9.37 2.56 13.78
C PHE A 222 8.44 3.80 13.93
N GLU A 223 7.87 4.00 15.12
CA GLU A 223 6.82 5.00 15.37
C GLU A 223 7.35 6.30 15.96
N SER A 224 8.57 6.28 16.50
CA SER A 224 9.16 7.47 17.12
C SER A 224 9.44 8.57 16.11
N VAL A 225 9.22 9.82 16.52
CA VAL A 225 9.50 11.03 15.76
C VAL A 225 10.47 11.92 16.53
N PHE A 226 11.21 12.75 15.83
CA PHE A 226 12.00 13.80 16.47
C PHE A 226 11.09 14.89 17.01
N VAL A 227 11.35 15.30 18.23
CA VAL A 227 10.76 16.49 18.85
C VAL A 227 11.85 17.18 19.65
N ASP A 228 12.04 18.47 19.41
CA ASP A 228 13.09 19.29 20.03
C ASP A 228 14.49 18.65 19.89
N GLY A 229 14.81 18.14 18.69
CA GLY A 229 16.07 17.49 18.39
C GLY A 229 16.30 16.16 19.11
N LYS A 230 15.27 15.50 19.61
CA LYS A 230 15.37 14.27 20.40
C LYS A 230 14.48 13.17 19.84
N LEU A 231 15.01 11.94 19.81
CA LEU A 231 14.33 10.76 19.30
C LEU A 231 14.31 9.65 20.35
N PRO A 232 13.15 9.19 20.80
CA PRO A 232 13.04 7.96 21.58
C PRO A 232 13.46 6.74 20.73
N VAL A 233 14.33 5.90 21.28
CA VAL A 233 14.81 4.69 20.63
C VAL A 233 14.75 3.50 21.58
N SER A 234 14.40 2.33 21.06
CA SER A 234 14.52 1.08 21.78
C SER A 234 15.74 0.29 21.34
N VAL A 235 16.39 -0.37 22.27
CA VAL A 235 17.49 -1.31 22.01
C VAL A 235 17.26 -2.61 22.76
N LYS A 236 17.71 -3.71 22.20
CA LYS A 236 17.62 -5.02 22.84
C LYS A 236 18.91 -5.35 23.57
N ARG A 237 18.82 -5.54 24.89
CA ARG A 237 19.93 -5.98 25.73
C ARG A 237 19.50 -7.19 26.56
N ASP A 238 20.26 -8.27 26.51
CA ASP A 238 19.99 -9.54 27.22
C ASP A 238 18.55 -10.06 26.98
N GLY A 239 18.11 -10.00 25.72
CA GLY A 239 16.76 -10.43 25.33
C GLY A 239 15.63 -9.50 25.71
N LYS A 240 15.89 -8.43 26.47
CA LYS A 240 14.90 -7.43 26.91
C LYS A 240 15.00 -6.17 26.06
N GLU A 241 13.85 -5.62 25.71
CA GLU A 241 13.75 -4.30 25.08
C GLU A 241 13.86 -3.23 26.16
N ILE A 242 14.77 -2.30 25.96
CA ILE A 242 15.00 -1.14 26.84
C ILE A 242 15.01 0.13 26.02
N TRP A 243 14.48 1.18 26.57
CA TRP A 243 14.30 2.46 25.90
C TRP A 243 15.25 3.53 26.41
N GLY A 244 15.69 4.38 25.49
CA GLY A 244 16.48 5.59 25.73
C GLY A 244 16.07 6.69 24.77
N ILE A 245 16.75 7.83 24.85
CA ILE A 245 16.53 8.98 23.97
C ILE A 245 17.88 9.40 23.41
N ILE A 246 17.96 9.63 22.08
CA ILE A 246 19.13 10.16 21.40
C ILE A 246 18.88 11.59 20.91
N ASP A 247 19.97 12.35 20.73
CA ASP A 247 19.94 13.67 20.09
C ASP A 247 20.10 13.59 18.56
N ASP A 248 20.13 14.74 17.90
CA ASP A 248 20.35 14.90 16.45
C ASP A 248 21.69 14.33 15.95
N ASN A 249 22.62 14.06 16.84
CA ASN A 249 23.93 13.49 16.51
C ASN A 249 24.01 11.99 16.82
N GLY A 250 22.89 11.38 17.23
CA GLY A 250 22.81 9.98 17.62
C GLY A 250 23.41 9.67 19.00
N ARG A 251 23.66 10.69 19.83
CA ARG A 251 24.21 10.52 21.17
C ARG A 251 23.08 10.36 22.18
N TYR A 252 23.25 9.45 23.13
CA TYR A 252 22.25 9.28 24.19
C TYR A 252 22.22 10.51 25.12
N VAL A 253 21.07 11.20 25.14
CA VAL A 253 20.72 12.19 26.14
C VAL A 253 20.02 11.53 27.33
N LEU A 254 19.40 10.36 27.10
CA LEU A 254 18.93 9.45 28.14
C LEU A 254 19.38 8.03 27.77
N ASN A 255 20.26 7.46 28.62
CA ASN A 255 20.76 6.11 28.38
C ASN A 255 19.65 5.07 28.45
N PRO A 256 19.67 4.03 27.57
CA PRO A 256 18.69 2.96 27.60
C PRO A 256 18.63 2.26 28.96
N SER A 257 17.42 2.09 29.47
CA SER A 257 17.15 1.52 30.80
C SER A 257 15.92 0.60 30.77
N ASN A 258 15.97 -0.46 31.59
CA ASN A 258 14.83 -1.35 31.82
C ASN A 258 13.71 -0.72 32.66
N LYS A 259 13.94 0.48 33.18
CA LYS A 259 12.94 1.29 33.87
C LYS A 259 11.76 1.67 32.96
N PHE A 260 12.03 1.79 31.65
CA PHE A 260 11.06 2.20 30.67
C PHE A 260 10.69 1.03 29.78
N LYS A 261 9.41 0.72 29.69
CA LYS A 261 8.87 -0.24 28.72
C LYS A 261 8.56 0.42 27.39
N ILE A 262 8.19 1.69 27.41
CA ILE A 262 8.01 2.57 26.27
C ILE A 262 8.41 3.97 26.72
N ILE A 263 9.06 4.73 25.86
CA ILE A 263 9.17 6.18 25.96
C ILE A 263 8.27 6.75 24.86
N GLY A 264 7.35 7.63 25.26
CA GLY A 264 6.41 8.29 24.37
C GLY A 264 6.96 9.62 23.85
N MET A 265 6.15 10.67 23.93
CA MET A 265 6.53 12.01 23.47
C MET A 265 7.59 12.64 24.35
N VAL A 266 8.57 13.26 23.68
CA VAL A 266 9.57 14.14 24.31
C VAL A 266 9.14 15.57 24.07
N HIS A 267 9.27 16.44 25.06
CA HIS A 267 9.07 17.88 24.93
C HIS A 267 10.06 18.61 25.85
N GLY A 268 10.92 19.43 25.29
CA GLY A 268 11.99 20.08 25.98
C GLY A 268 12.94 19.11 26.68
N ASP A 269 13.00 19.18 28.00
CA ASP A 269 13.78 18.28 28.88
C ASP A 269 12.93 17.19 29.55
N ARG A 270 11.70 16.96 29.06
CA ARG A 270 10.71 16.05 29.66
C ARG A 270 10.23 15.02 28.63
N PHE A 271 9.76 13.88 29.13
CA PHE A 271 9.20 12.84 28.30
C PHE A 271 8.14 12.02 29.04
N THR A 272 7.13 11.58 28.31
CA THR A 272 6.17 10.59 28.81
C THR A 272 6.79 9.19 28.76
N TYR A 273 6.51 8.37 29.75
CA TYR A 273 7.02 7.00 29.82
C TYR A 273 5.99 6.03 30.34
N SER A 274 6.07 4.78 29.91
CA SER A 274 5.34 3.67 30.52
C SER A 274 6.28 2.70 31.22
N ASN A 275 5.88 2.23 32.39
CA ASN A 275 6.53 1.14 33.11
C ASN A 275 5.99 -0.24 32.72
N GLY A 276 5.04 -0.29 31.78
CA GLY A 276 4.33 -1.49 31.31
C GLY A 276 2.95 -1.69 31.93
N GLU A 277 2.62 -0.96 32.99
CA GLU A 277 1.30 -0.97 33.64
C GLU A 277 0.57 0.37 33.48
N ALA A 278 1.33 1.46 33.58
CA ALA A 278 0.79 2.82 33.53
C ALA A 278 1.79 3.79 32.90
N TRP A 279 1.30 4.97 32.54
CA TRP A 279 2.08 6.10 32.02
C TRP A 279 2.32 7.18 33.07
N GLY A 280 3.49 7.81 32.96
CA GLY A 280 3.93 8.93 33.79
C GLY A 280 4.76 9.94 33.02
N LEU A 281 5.21 11.00 33.68
CA LEU A 281 6.06 12.07 33.14
C LEU A 281 7.36 12.15 33.91
N MET A 282 8.49 12.33 33.22
CA MET A 282 9.82 12.39 33.82
C MET A 282 10.70 13.39 33.06
N THR A 283 11.67 13.98 33.81
CA THR A 283 12.72 14.80 33.18
C THR A 283 13.85 13.92 32.63
N LEU A 284 14.63 14.45 31.66
CA LEU A 284 15.85 13.79 31.17
C LEU A 284 16.90 13.54 32.28
N LYS A 285 16.84 14.28 33.40
CA LYS A 285 17.67 14.08 34.57
C LYS A 285 17.20 12.95 35.48
N GLY A 286 16.03 12.35 35.17
CA GLY A 286 15.46 11.23 35.92
C GLY A 286 14.55 11.61 37.07
N GLU A 287 14.16 12.88 37.19
CA GLU A 287 13.18 13.35 38.17
C GLU A 287 11.76 12.99 37.71
N SER A 288 11.00 12.33 38.58
CA SER A 288 9.60 11.99 38.28
C SER A 288 8.71 13.20 38.58
N LEU A 289 8.15 13.79 37.52
CA LEU A 289 7.15 14.86 37.62
C LEU A 289 5.77 14.29 37.93
N ILE A 290 5.37 13.28 37.15
CA ILE A 290 4.14 12.53 37.34
C ILE A 290 4.51 11.04 37.46
N ARG A 291 4.18 10.42 38.61
CA ARG A 291 4.36 8.96 38.77
C ARG A 291 3.47 8.21 37.78
N ALA A 292 3.95 7.07 37.29
CA ALA A 292 3.17 6.22 36.37
C ALA A 292 1.87 5.75 37.06
N LYS A 293 0.73 6.29 36.64
CA LYS A 293 -0.61 6.00 37.20
C LYS A 293 -1.74 6.10 36.18
N TYR A 294 -1.50 6.71 35.02
CA TYR A 294 -2.50 6.87 33.98
C TYR A 294 -2.41 5.72 32.98
N ASP A 295 -3.54 5.29 32.44
CA ASP A 295 -3.55 4.30 31.35
C ASP A 295 -3.09 4.92 30.04
N ILE A 296 -3.31 6.23 29.85
CA ILE A 296 -2.90 7.02 28.69
C ILE A 296 -2.34 8.36 29.20
N LEU A 297 -1.20 8.80 28.65
CA LEU A 297 -0.63 10.13 28.95
C LEU A 297 0.18 10.61 27.74
N TYR A 298 -0.20 11.75 27.17
CA TYR A 298 0.53 12.41 26.08
C TYR A 298 0.37 13.92 26.13
N TYR A 299 1.25 14.67 25.48
CA TYR A 299 1.16 16.12 25.42
C TYR A 299 -0.02 16.56 24.56
N ALA A 300 -0.84 17.46 25.08
CA ALA A 300 -1.92 18.16 24.37
C ALA A 300 -1.40 19.44 23.70
N ASP A 301 -0.46 20.10 24.33
CA ASP A 301 0.33 21.25 23.85
C ASP A 301 1.63 21.35 24.64
N ASP A 302 2.36 22.46 24.52
CA ASP A 302 3.64 22.69 25.18
C ASP A 302 3.57 22.69 26.71
N ASN A 303 2.40 22.89 27.31
CA ASN A 303 2.22 23.09 28.77
C ASN A 303 1.18 22.16 29.40
N SER A 304 0.45 21.40 28.59
CA SER A 304 -0.62 20.54 29.07
C SER A 304 -0.53 19.13 28.50
N LEU A 305 -1.08 18.18 29.24
CA LEU A 305 -1.16 16.77 28.87
C LEU A 305 -2.61 16.30 28.89
N VAL A 306 -2.91 15.34 28.02
CA VAL A 306 -4.10 14.51 28.12
C VAL A 306 -3.78 13.31 29.00
N ALA A 307 -4.56 13.12 30.05
CA ALA A 307 -4.48 11.97 30.94
C ALA A 307 -5.76 11.14 30.84
N GLY A 308 -5.65 9.89 30.43
CA GLY A 308 -6.75 8.94 30.30
C GLY A 308 -6.69 7.86 31.37
N THR A 309 -7.83 7.52 31.94
CA THR A 309 -7.99 6.44 32.92
C THR A 309 -9.11 5.53 32.48
N TRP A 310 -8.87 4.24 32.45
CA TRP A 310 -9.89 3.25 32.11
C TRP A 310 -10.94 3.15 33.23
N LYS A 311 -12.20 3.32 32.87
CA LYS A 311 -13.37 3.09 33.72
C LYS A 311 -14.12 1.84 33.25
N LYS A 312 -15.25 1.55 33.85
CA LYS A 312 -16.06 0.36 33.59
C LYS A 312 -16.45 0.23 32.11
N ASP A 313 -16.78 1.34 31.45
CA ASP A 313 -17.40 1.38 30.12
C ASP A 313 -16.54 2.09 29.05
N GLY A 314 -15.31 2.53 29.38
CA GLY A 314 -14.43 3.25 28.46
C GLY A 314 -13.34 4.05 29.16
N TYR A 315 -12.62 4.84 28.36
CA TYR A 315 -11.67 5.80 28.92
C TYR A 315 -12.39 7.07 29.39
N GLU A 316 -11.94 7.59 30.50
CA GLU A 316 -12.25 8.94 30.98
C GLU A 316 -10.99 9.78 30.83
N TYR A 317 -11.06 10.85 30.06
CA TYR A 317 -9.96 11.76 29.77
C TYR A 317 -10.10 13.04 30.56
N LYS A 318 -8.96 13.66 30.87
CA LYS A 318 -8.87 15.03 31.40
C LYS A 318 -7.60 15.69 30.94
N PHE A 319 -7.59 17.02 30.94
CA PHE A 319 -6.36 17.80 30.77
C PHE A 319 -5.71 18.03 32.12
N ILE A 320 -4.39 17.90 32.16
CA ILE A 320 -3.57 18.17 33.35
C ILE A 320 -2.34 18.98 32.97
N ASN A 321 -1.78 19.71 33.95
CA ASN A 321 -0.46 20.30 33.79
C ASN A 321 0.65 19.31 34.21
N GLU A 322 1.89 19.70 34.04
CA GLU A 322 3.06 18.86 34.40
C GLU A 322 3.24 18.63 35.89
N LYS A 323 2.50 19.35 36.75
CA LYS A 323 2.43 19.12 38.19
C LYS A 323 1.31 18.15 38.58
N ASP A 324 0.66 17.56 37.60
CA ASP A 324 -0.47 16.64 37.81
C ASP A 324 -1.75 17.32 38.35
N GLU A 325 -1.87 18.62 38.14
CA GLU A 325 -3.05 19.40 38.52
C GLU A 325 -4.00 19.42 37.32
N GLN A 326 -5.29 19.16 37.55
CA GLN A 326 -6.30 19.16 36.49
C GLN A 326 -6.52 20.59 35.98
N ILE A 327 -6.61 20.72 34.65
CA ILE A 327 -6.98 21.93 33.93
C ILE A 327 -8.49 21.85 33.63
N GLY A 328 -9.23 22.86 34.08
CA GLY A 328 -10.70 22.83 34.06
C GLY A 328 -11.27 21.91 35.13
N ASN A 329 -12.60 21.74 35.10
CA ASN A 329 -13.31 20.93 36.10
C ASN A 329 -13.91 19.64 35.49
N ASP A 330 -13.90 19.51 34.16
CA ASP A 330 -14.60 18.48 33.44
C ASP A 330 -13.71 17.28 33.11
N THR A 331 -14.36 16.17 32.84
CA THR A 331 -13.77 14.97 32.22
C THR A 331 -14.54 14.66 30.95
N TYR A 332 -13.90 13.94 30.03
CA TYR A 332 -14.36 13.76 28.66
C TYR A 332 -14.37 12.28 28.25
N GLU A 333 -15.28 11.90 27.37
CA GLU A 333 -15.28 10.57 26.72
C GLU A 333 -14.22 10.47 25.63
N ASP A 334 -13.91 11.60 24.95
CA ASP A 334 -12.89 11.68 23.89
C ASP A 334 -12.31 13.10 23.83
N VAL A 335 -11.05 13.20 23.41
CA VAL A 335 -10.32 14.49 23.33
C VAL A 335 -9.34 14.49 22.18
N TYR A 336 -9.17 15.65 21.57
CA TYR A 336 -8.10 15.90 20.60
C TYR A 336 -7.05 16.83 21.21
N PRO A 337 -5.74 16.66 20.86
CA PRO A 337 -4.70 17.60 21.26
C PRO A 337 -4.92 19.01 20.69
N PHE A 338 -4.62 20.04 21.45
CA PHE A 338 -4.66 21.44 20.98
C PHE A 338 -3.76 21.67 19.76
N LEU A 339 -2.67 20.90 19.65
CA LEU A 339 -1.69 20.99 18.57
C LEU A 339 -2.26 20.65 17.19
N TYR A 340 -3.41 19.98 17.09
CA TYR A 340 -4.06 19.71 15.80
C TYR A 340 -4.74 20.95 15.21
N PHE A 341 -5.04 21.91 16.05
CA PHE A 341 -5.82 23.10 15.77
C PHE A 341 -4.97 24.37 15.89
N ASP A 342 -5.58 25.45 16.26
CA ASP A 342 -4.98 26.76 16.44
C ASP A 342 -4.04 26.87 17.68
N GLY A 343 -3.89 25.77 18.40
CA GLY A 343 -3.14 25.72 19.65
C GLY A 343 -3.85 26.36 20.86
N ASN A 344 -5.02 26.97 20.69
CA ASN A 344 -5.78 27.62 21.75
C ASN A 344 -7.09 26.92 22.07
N HIS A 345 -7.66 26.21 21.11
CA HIS A 345 -8.92 25.51 21.23
C HIS A 345 -8.75 24.05 20.82
N THR A 346 -9.62 23.18 21.34
CA THR A 346 -9.67 21.78 20.94
C THR A 346 -11.09 21.24 20.98
N LEU A 347 -11.32 20.19 20.20
CA LEU A 347 -12.56 19.43 20.17
C LEU A 347 -12.54 18.35 21.27
N VAL A 348 -13.63 18.24 22.02
CA VAL A 348 -13.81 17.22 23.06
C VAL A 348 -15.19 16.59 22.93
N LYS A 349 -15.32 15.35 23.41
CA LYS A 349 -16.62 14.70 23.60
C LYS A 349 -16.95 14.64 25.08
N LEU A 350 -18.04 15.30 25.46
CA LEU A 350 -18.52 15.35 26.84
C LEU A 350 -19.13 14.01 27.28
N ASN A 351 -19.28 13.83 28.58
CA ASN A 351 -19.85 12.60 29.17
C ASN A 351 -21.33 12.39 28.86
N ASP A 352 -22.06 13.43 28.43
CA ASP A 352 -23.41 13.38 27.89
C ASP A 352 -23.47 12.98 26.41
N LYS A 353 -22.31 12.64 25.82
CA LYS A 353 -22.10 12.25 24.42
C LYS A 353 -22.20 13.38 23.41
N GLN A 354 -22.33 14.62 23.85
CA GLN A 354 -22.24 15.79 22.97
C GLN A 354 -20.78 16.22 22.77
N TYR A 355 -20.51 16.83 21.65
CA TYR A 355 -19.20 17.43 21.38
C TYR A 355 -19.19 18.90 21.79
N SER A 356 -18.03 19.39 22.19
CA SER A 356 -17.82 20.79 22.52
C SER A 356 -16.42 21.23 22.06
N ILE A 357 -16.27 22.52 21.85
CA ILE A 357 -14.96 23.16 21.66
C ILE A 357 -14.61 23.86 22.99
N ILE A 358 -13.45 23.53 23.52
CA ILE A 358 -12.95 24.12 24.79
C ILE A 358 -11.67 24.92 24.54
N ASP A 359 -11.43 25.89 25.42
CA ASP A 359 -10.20 26.66 25.47
C ASP A 359 -9.11 25.98 26.33
N LYS A 360 -7.92 26.58 26.41
CA LYS A 360 -6.79 26.10 27.24
C LYS A 360 -7.06 26.06 28.77
N LYS A 361 -8.13 26.66 29.23
CA LYS A 361 -8.56 26.59 30.64
C LYS A 361 -9.50 25.42 30.89
N GLY A 362 -9.89 24.68 29.83
CA GLY A 362 -10.87 23.61 29.89
C GLY A 362 -12.31 24.13 29.93
N GLU A 363 -12.56 25.41 29.57
CA GLU A 363 -13.89 26.01 29.55
C GLU A 363 -14.49 25.87 28.14
N SER A 364 -15.71 25.36 28.05
CA SER A 364 -16.47 25.31 26.78
C SER A 364 -16.74 26.71 26.26
N LEU A 365 -16.56 26.89 24.95
CA LEU A 365 -16.91 28.16 24.30
C LEU A 365 -18.42 28.42 24.43
N LYS A 366 -18.78 29.71 24.53
CA LYS A 366 -20.17 30.12 24.66
C LYS A 366 -20.87 30.11 23.30
N ASN A 367 -22.18 29.83 23.32
CA ASN A 367 -23.05 29.91 22.13
C ASN A 367 -22.68 28.88 21.03
N LEU A 368 -22.08 27.77 21.39
CA LEU A 368 -21.93 26.66 20.44
C LEU A 368 -23.30 26.09 20.07
N PRO A 369 -23.47 25.60 18.82
CA PRO A 369 -24.63 24.77 18.48
C PRO A 369 -24.59 23.45 19.25
N ASP A 370 -25.72 22.77 19.31
CA ASP A 370 -25.74 21.39 19.78
C ASP A 370 -24.94 20.51 18.80
N MET A 371 -23.81 19.95 19.24
CA MET A 371 -22.97 19.10 18.40
C MET A 371 -23.15 17.65 18.80
N VAL A 372 -24.13 16.97 18.19
CA VAL A 372 -24.42 15.55 18.45
C VAL A 372 -23.32 14.65 17.85
N GLU A 373 -22.79 15.02 16.71
CA GLU A 373 -21.64 14.40 16.07
C GLU A 373 -20.66 15.49 15.62
N ALA A 374 -19.38 15.28 15.86
CA ALA A 374 -18.30 16.09 15.34
C ALA A 374 -17.01 15.25 15.28
N GLY A 375 -16.04 15.66 14.48
CA GLY A 375 -14.77 14.94 14.44
C GLY A 375 -13.80 15.46 13.38
N LEU A 376 -12.68 14.76 13.25
CA LEU A 376 -11.65 15.03 12.26
C LEU A 376 -11.65 13.92 11.20
N SER A 377 -11.77 14.31 9.94
CA SER A 377 -11.48 13.45 8.80
C SER A 377 -10.35 14.08 7.99
N ALA A 378 -9.26 13.37 7.85
CA ALA A 378 -8.07 13.82 7.13
C ALA A 378 -8.03 13.32 5.66
N GLY A 379 -9.09 12.67 5.18
CA GLY A 379 -9.03 11.94 3.92
C GLY A 379 -8.09 10.73 4.01
N ASP A 380 -7.48 10.37 2.89
CA ASP A 380 -6.58 9.22 2.81
C ASP A 380 -5.17 9.62 3.28
N THR A 381 -4.61 8.88 4.23
CA THR A 381 -3.21 9.07 4.69
C THR A 381 -2.18 8.47 3.74
N TYR A 382 -2.62 7.54 2.90
CA TYR A 382 -1.85 6.92 1.84
C TYR A 382 -2.75 6.73 0.62
N ILE A 383 -2.32 7.22 -0.53
CA ILE A 383 -3.05 7.06 -1.79
C ILE A 383 -2.30 6.07 -2.66
N GLU A 384 -2.90 4.90 -2.88
CA GLU A 384 -2.39 3.92 -3.80
C GLU A 384 -2.73 4.31 -5.24
N SER A 385 -1.74 4.22 -6.13
CA SER A 385 -1.92 4.45 -7.55
C SER A 385 -2.48 3.20 -8.21
N ASP A 386 -3.65 3.28 -8.79
CA ASP A 386 -4.21 2.22 -9.63
C ASP A 386 -3.80 2.35 -11.11
N TYR A 387 -3.00 3.36 -11.42
CA TYR A 387 -2.50 3.60 -12.78
C TYR A 387 -1.58 2.50 -13.27
N VAL A 388 -1.80 2.07 -14.51
CA VAL A 388 -0.95 1.15 -15.26
C VAL A 388 -0.64 1.75 -16.62
N ASP A 389 0.65 1.94 -16.94
CA ASP A 389 1.08 2.30 -18.29
C ASP A 389 0.90 1.09 -19.22
N LEU A 390 -0.29 0.97 -19.81
CA LEU A 390 -0.65 -0.16 -20.68
C LEU A 390 0.24 -0.27 -21.93
N GLN A 391 0.78 0.85 -22.42
CA GLN A 391 1.71 0.85 -23.56
C GLN A 391 3.07 0.25 -23.15
N ALA A 392 3.59 0.66 -22.01
CA ALA A 392 4.82 0.10 -21.45
C ALA A 392 4.63 -1.38 -21.10
N LEU A 393 3.51 -1.74 -20.49
CA LEU A 393 3.14 -3.13 -20.18
C LEU A 393 3.21 -4.02 -21.43
N VAL A 394 2.48 -3.67 -22.50
CA VAL A 394 2.44 -4.46 -23.73
C VAL A 394 3.82 -4.47 -24.42
N SER A 395 4.55 -3.36 -24.41
CA SER A 395 5.88 -3.25 -24.99
C SER A 395 6.91 -4.14 -24.28
N ALA A 396 6.77 -4.33 -22.97
CA ALA A 396 7.66 -5.16 -22.17
C ALA A 396 7.64 -6.64 -22.60
N PHE A 397 6.59 -7.13 -23.24
CA PHE A 397 6.51 -8.49 -23.79
C PHE A 397 7.20 -8.64 -25.14
N GLN A 398 7.73 -7.57 -25.75
CA GLN A 398 8.49 -7.60 -26.99
C GLN A 398 7.80 -8.42 -28.09
N ILE A 399 6.49 -8.19 -28.27
CA ILE A 399 5.66 -8.90 -29.25
C ILE A 399 6.11 -8.54 -30.66
N THR A 400 6.35 -9.56 -31.48
CA THR A 400 6.70 -9.46 -32.91
C THR A 400 5.82 -10.42 -33.73
N PRO A 401 5.72 -10.26 -35.06
CA PRO A 401 5.02 -11.23 -35.89
C PRO A 401 5.58 -12.66 -35.79
N SER A 402 6.84 -12.79 -35.38
CA SER A 402 7.56 -14.06 -35.31
C SER A 402 7.72 -14.64 -33.92
N GLY A 403 7.24 -13.95 -32.87
CA GLY A 403 7.41 -14.46 -31.51
C GLY A 403 7.17 -13.44 -30.39
N ILE A 404 7.62 -13.80 -29.19
CA ILE A 404 7.47 -13.04 -27.94
C ILE A 404 8.74 -13.18 -27.09
N MET A 405 9.20 -12.13 -26.43
CA MET A 405 10.35 -12.14 -25.51
C MET A 405 11.64 -12.72 -26.13
N GLY A 406 11.80 -12.55 -27.47
CA GLY A 406 12.90 -13.12 -28.24
C GLY A 406 12.85 -14.65 -28.43
N PHE A 407 11.73 -15.29 -28.10
CA PHE A 407 11.39 -16.63 -28.56
C PHE A 407 10.71 -16.53 -29.93
N ASN A 408 11.06 -17.42 -30.85
CA ASN A 408 10.55 -17.38 -32.22
C ASN A 408 10.37 -18.79 -32.80
N TYR A 409 9.94 -18.91 -34.05
CA TYR A 409 9.65 -20.19 -34.72
C TYR A 409 10.88 -21.13 -34.87
N THR A 410 12.09 -20.65 -34.63
CA THR A 410 13.32 -21.47 -34.65
C THR A 410 13.76 -21.94 -33.26
N SER A 411 13.07 -21.53 -32.21
CA SER A 411 13.41 -21.87 -30.85
C SER A 411 13.09 -23.34 -30.55
N SER A 412 14.09 -24.13 -30.13
CA SER A 412 13.85 -25.51 -29.70
C SER A 412 13.26 -25.57 -28.29
N PRO A 413 12.52 -26.64 -27.91
CA PRO A 413 11.94 -26.78 -26.56
C PRO A 413 13.00 -26.61 -25.46
N ARG A 414 14.16 -27.25 -25.61
CA ARG A 414 15.28 -27.16 -24.66
C ARG A 414 15.76 -25.71 -24.46
N ASN A 415 15.89 -24.96 -25.58
CA ASN A 415 16.37 -23.58 -25.51
C ASN A 415 15.33 -22.65 -24.87
N VAL A 416 14.03 -22.86 -25.16
CA VAL A 416 12.93 -22.12 -24.53
C VAL A 416 12.95 -22.30 -23.02
N VAL A 417 12.95 -23.56 -22.56
CA VAL A 417 12.91 -23.88 -21.12
C VAL A 417 14.15 -23.34 -20.40
N ARG A 418 15.36 -23.52 -20.96
CA ARG A 418 16.60 -23.03 -20.32
C ARG A 418 16.65 -21.51 -20.24
N LYS A 419 16.30 -20.81 -21.31
CA LYS A 419 16.24 -19.33 -21.32
C LYS A 419 15.18 -18.82 -20.37
N ALA A 420 14.00 -19.42 -20.34
CA ALA A 420 12.92 -19.04 -19.44
C ALA A 420 13.28 -19.27 -17.97
N ALA A 421 13.95 -20.39 -17.64
CA ALA A 421 14.45 -20.65 -16.29
C ALA A 421 15.47 -19.58 -15.85
N ALA A 422 16.44 -19.27 -16.71
CA ALA A 422 17.46 -18.25 -16.44
C ALA A 422 16.88 -16.85 -16.22
N LEU A 423 15.73 -16.55 -16.83
CA LEU A 423 15.00 -15.28 -16.70
C LEU A 423 13.93 -15.32 -15.59
N GLY A 424 13.78 -16.44 -14.88
CA GLY A 424 12.77 -16.60 -13.83
C GLY A 424 11.33 -16.60 -14.33
N MET A 425 11.07 -17.01 -15.58
CA MET A 425 9.78 -16.93 -16.26
C MET A 425 8.97 -18.24 -16.24
N LEU A 426 9.50 -19.32 -15.68
CA LEU A 426 8.79 -20.60 -15.60
C LEU A 426 7.80 -20.60 -14.44
N THR A 427 6.61 -21.17 -14.68
CA THR A 427 5.65 -21.51 -13.62
C THR A 427 6.01 -22.86 -12.99
N GLY A 428 5.81 -23.01 -11.67
CA GLY A 428 6.10 -24.25 -10.95
C GLY A 428 7.55 -24.36 -10.45
N ASP A 429 8.00 -25.60 -10.16
CA ASP A 429 9.34 -25.86 -9.61
C ASP A 429 10.43 -25.60 -10.66
N LYS A 430 11.08 -24.45 -10.54
CA LYS A 430 12.00 -23.89 -11.55
C LYS A 430 13.30 -24.68 -11.67
N GLU A 431 13.80 -25.27 -10.60
CA GLU A 431 15.09 -25.95 -10.59
C GLU A 431 15.04 -27.28 -11.34
N HIS A 432 13.99 -28.06 -11.14
CA HIS A 432 13.82 -29.35 -11.79
C HIS A 432 13.42 -29.23 -13.26
N ALA A 433 12.53 -28.30 -13.60
CA ALA A 433 12.03 -28.12 -14.97
C ALA A 433 13.14 -27.74 -15.98
N ALA A 434 14.16 -26.96 -15.56
CA ALA A 434 15.22 -26.49 -16.46
C ALA A 434 16.22 -27.59 -16.88
N HIS A 435 16.32 -28.65 -16.11
CA HIS A 435 17.37 -29.68 -16.28
C HIS A 435 16.84 -31.03 -16.76
N SER A 436 15.53 -31.30 -16.63
CA SER A 436 14.98 -32.62 -16.97
C SER A 436 13.86 -32.56 -18.03
N PRO A 437 14.01 -33.24 -19.17
CA PRO A 437 12.95 -33.38 -20.17
C PRO A 437 11.68 -34.08 -19.66
N TYR A 438 11.79 -34.85 -18.58
CA TYR A 438 10.69 -35.59 -17.93
C TYR A 438 9.46 -34.72 -17.64
N TRP A 439 9.66 -33.50 -17.13
CA TRP A 439 8.59 -32.56 -16.77
C TRP A 439 7.76 -32.07 -17.96
N PHE A 440 8.25 -32.28 -19.18
CA PHE A 440 7.63 -31.85 -20.44
C PHE A 440 7.17 -33.02 -21.31
N ASP A 441 7.18 -34.25 -20.74
CA ASP A 441 6.66 -35.41 -21.45
C ASP A 441 5.15 -35.26 -21.66
N TYR A 442 4.68 -35.63 -22.85
CA TYR A 442 3.31 -35.48 -23.32
C TYR A 442 2.80 -34.02 -23.44
N LYS A 443 3.59 -33.02 -23.08
CA LYS A 443 3.25 -31.59 -23.28
C LYS A 443 3.68 -31.15 -24.66
N ASP A 444 2.91 -30.23 -25.25
CA ASP A 444 3.22 -29.54 -26.51
C ASP A 444 3.31 -28.01 -26.32
N GLU A 445 3.24 -27.54 -25.07
CA GLU A 445 3.25 -26.14 -24.71
C GLU A 445 4.18 -25.88 -23.52
N VAL A 446 4.88 -24.74 -23.57
CA VAL A 446 5.62 -24.18 -22.43
C VAL A 446 4.89 -22.93 -21.95
N MET A 447 4.38 -22.96 -20.72
CA MET A 447 3.73 -21.81 -20.07
C MET A 447 4.78 -20.99 -19.31
N LEU A 448 4.71 -19.67 -19.48
CA LEU A 448 5.67 -18.70 -18.98
C LEU A 448 4.91 -17.50 -18.39
N TYR A 449 5.57 -16.74 -17.51
CA TYR A 449 5.03 -15.49 -17.03
C TYR A 449 6.09 -14.39 -16.96
N LYS A 450 5.62 -13.15 -16.94
CA LYS A 450 6.44 -11.98 -16.67
C LYS A 450 5.62 -10.98 -15.88
N ASP A 451 6.22 -10.48 -14.81
CA ASP A 451 5.66 -9.39 -14.02
C ASP A 451 6.22 -8.06 -14.54
N VAL A 452 5.34 -7.11 -14.80
CA VAL A 452 5.65 -5.76 -15.28
C VAL A 452 4.85 -4.77 -14.45
N ASP A 453 5.50 -3.94 -13.66
CA ASP A 453 4.89 -2.90 -12.82
C ASP A 453 3.71 -3.42 -11.96
N GLY A 454 3.88 -4.61 -11.37
CA GLY A 454 2.86 -5.24 -10.52
C GLY A 454 1.74 -5.96 -11.28
N VAL A 455 1.78 -5.98 -12.62
CA VAL A 455 0.86 -6.74 -13.46
C VAL A 455 1.53 -8.01 -13.96
N ARG A 456 0.89 -9.16 -13.75
CA ARG A 456 1.35 -10.44 -14.27
C ARG A 456 0.75 -10.73 -15.63
N GLY A 457 1.59 -10.84 -16.66
CA GLY A 457 1.20 -11.39 -17.95
C GLY A 457 1.66 -12.83 -18.08
N MET A 458 0.71 -13.71 -18.39
CA MET A 458 0.98 -15.10 -18.74
C MET A 458 1.19 -15.19 -20.24
N PHE A 459 2.19 -15.93 -20.68
CA PHE A 459 2.35 -16.22 -22.10
C PHE A 459 2.80 -17.67 -22.31
N SER A 460 2.47 -18.21 -23.47
CA SER A 460 2.84 -19.58 -23.79
C SER A 460 3.39 -19.71 -25.20
N ILE A 461 4.15 -20.76 -25.40
CA ILE A 461 4.72 -21.16 -26.68
C ILE A 461 4.24 -22.57 -26.97
N THR A 462 3.35 -22.73 -27.95
CA THR A 462 2.81 -24.00 -28.40
C THR A 462 3.67 -24.53 -29.54
N PHE A 463 4.03 -25.80 -29.50
CA PHE A 463 4.87 -26.47 -30.49
C PHE A 463 4.04 -27.40 -31.42
N ASN A 464 4.60 -27.74 -32.56
CA ASN A 464 3.96 -28.64 -33.53
C ASN A 464 4.06 -30.12 -33.13
N GLY A 465 4.32 -30.43 -31.87
CA GLY A 465 4.39 -31.78 -31.32
C GLY A 465 4.91 -31.79 -29.89
N LYS A 466 4.96 -32.99 -29.32
CA LYS A 466 5.39 -33.18 -27.92
C LYS A 466 6.80 -32.67 -27.68
N LEU A 467 7.03 -31.98 -26.57
CA LEU A 467 8.30 -31.32 -26.21
C LEU A 467 9.39 -32.32 -25.89
N SER A 468 9.05 -33.42 -25.25
CA SER A 468 9.97 -34.51 -24.90
C SER A 468 9.28 -35.85 -25.07
N ARG A 469 10.07 -36.90 -24.97
CA ARG A 469 9.58 -38.27 -25.02
C ARG A 469 10.45 -39.18 -24.16
N GLN A 470 9.83 -40.21 -23.60
CA GLN A 470 10.50 -41.29 -22.95
C GLN A 470 11.27 -42.15 -23.99
N THR A 471 12.47 -42.57 -23.64
CA THR A 471 13.28 -43.48 -24.42
C THR A 471 13.25 -44.88 -23.81
N TYR A 472 13.36 -45.91 -24.66
CA TYR A 472 13.30 -47.30 -24.26
C TYR A 472 14.47 -48.07 -24.88
N ARG A 473 14.90 -49.12 -24.20
CA ARG A 473 15.72 -50.20 -24.78
C ARG A 473 14.87 -51.46 -24.86
N THR A 474 15.00 -52.18 -25.93
CA THR A 474 14.41 -53.51 -26.05
C THR A 474 15.27 -54.50 -25.31
N LYS A 475 14.66 -55.25 -24.42
CA LYS A 475 15.30 -56.39 -23.72
C LYS A 475 14.50 -57.63 -24.08
N ARG A 476 15.20 -58.64 -24.58
CA ARG A 476 14.59 -59.94 -24.79
C ARG A 476 14.43 -60.63 -23.44
N VAL A 477 13.21 -60.92 -23.05
CA VAL A 477 12.85 -61.56 -21.79
C VAL A 477 12.35 -62.94 -22.09
N ILE A 478 12.67 -63.90 -21.22
CA ILE A 478 12.19 -65.26 -21.30
C ILE A 478 11.10 -65.42 -20.25
N ASP A 479 9.88 -65.74 -20.69
CA ASP A 479 8.79 -66.12 -19.78
C ASP A 479 8.74 -67.66 -19.69
N TYR A 480 8.65 -68.17 -18.47
CA TYR A 480 8.45 -69.56 -18.16
C TYR A 480 6.95 -69.83 -17.96
N GLU A 481 6.29 -70.44 -18.94
CA GLU A 481 4.97 -71.01 -18.69
C GLU A 481 5.09 -72.45 -18.15
N PHE A 482 4.12 -72.83 -17.32
CA PHE A 482 3.98 -74.15 -16.77
C PHE A 482 4.04 -75.23 -17.89
N TYR A 483 4.98 -76.11 -17.86
CA TYR A 483 5.38 -77.19 -18.82
C TYR A 483 6.35 -76.75 -19.94
N ASP A 484 7.63 -76.68 -19.63
CA ASP A 484 8.80 -76.76 -20.53
C ASP A 484 8.76 -75.93 -21.86
N TYR A 485 7.89 -74.93 -21.99
CA TYR A 485 7.89 -74.06 -23.13
C TYR A 485 8.42 -72.68 -22.77
N TYR A 486 9.44 -72.23 -23.48
CA TYR A 486 10.03 -70.90 -23.33
C TYR A 486 9.46 -69.97 -24.38
N TYR A 487 8.84 -68.85 -23.94
CA TYR A 487 8.48 -67.73 -24.79
C TYR A 487 9.56 -66.67 -24.72
N TYR A 488 10.01 -66.22 -25.88
CA TYR A 488 10.81 -65.00 -25.96
C TYR A 488 9.91 -63.86 -26.40
N HIS A 489 9.80 -62.85 -25.59
CA HIS A 489 9.16 -61.61 -26.00
C HIS A 489 10.11 -60.43 -25.77
N ASP A 490 9.91 -59.36 -26.56
CA ASP A 490 10.70 -58.14 -26.45
C ASP A 490 9.99 -57.15 -25.53
N GLU A 491 10.56 -56.94 -24.33
CA GLU A 491 10.08 -55.99 -23.36
C GLU A 491 10.76 -54.63 -23.58
N LYS A 492 9.97 -53.54 -23.56
CA LYS A 492 10.47 -52.17 -23.62
C LYS A 492 10.76 -51.64 -22.23
N ILE A 493 12.01 -51.56 -21.87
CA ILE A 493 12.45 -51.01 -20.58
C ILE A 493 12.75 -49.53 -20.73
N PRO A 494 12.13 -48.64 -19.94
CA PRO A 494 12.42 -47.21 -19.94
C PRO A 494 13.90 -46.95 -19.63
N THR A 495 14.53 -46.04 -20.39
CA THR A 495 15.93 -45.64 -20.22
C THR A 495 16.15 -44.17 -19.91
N GLY A 496 15.09 -43.35 -19.96
CA GLY A 496 15.17 -41.92 -19.70
C GLY A 496 14.29 -41.09 -20.61
N TYR A 497 14.59 -39.81 -20.72
CA TYR A 497 13.85 -38.87 -21.52
C TYR A 497 14.77 -38.03 -22.41
N VAL A 498 14.29 -37.65 -23.58
CA VAL A 498 15.00 -36.77 -24.52
C VAL A 498 14.10 -35.66 -25.06
N TRP A 499 14.66 -34.49 -25.35
CA TRP A 499 13.99 -33.42 -26.05
C TRP A 499 13.69 -33.81 -27.51
N ASN A 500 12.47 -33.54 -27.94
CA ASN A 500 12.08 -33.73 -29.33
C ASN A 500 12.56 -32.56 -30.21
N LYS A 501 12.75 -32.83 -31.51
CA LYS A 501 13.06 -31.84 -32.51
C LYS A 501 11.75 -31.27 -33.09
N VAL A 502 11.08 -30.44 -32.28
CA VAL A 502 9.85 -29.73 -32.65
C VAL A 502 10.09 -28.24 -32.62
N SER A 503 9.28 -27.48 -33.38
CA SER A 503 9.37 -26.02 -33.46
C SER A 503 8.09 -25.34 -32.98
N PRO A 504 8.15 -24.09 -32.51
CA PRO A 504 6.98 -23.32 -32.13
C PRO A 504 5.96 -23.20 -33.28
N HIS A 505 4.71 -23.41 -32.94
CA HIS A 505 3.57 -23.34 -33.84
C HIS A 505 2.78 -22.05 -33.66
N ALA A 506 2.55 -21.68 -32.40
CA ALA A 506 1.86 -20.46 -32.00
C ALA A 506 2.41 -19.88 -30.71
N PHE A 507 2.10 -18.62 -30.47
CA PHE A 507 2.37 -17.87 -29.25
C PHE A 507 1.07 -17.33 -28.70
N THR A 508 0.93 -17.32 -27.37
CA THR A 508 -0.24 -16.78 -26.68
C THR A 508 0.24 -15.78 -25.63
N LEU A 509 -0.45 -14.65 -25.49
CA LEU A 509 -0.33 -13.73 -24.36
C LEU A 509 -1.71 -13.59 -23.71
N SER A 510 -1.80 -13.72 -22.40
CA SER A 510 -3.02 -13.54 -21.63
C SER A 510 -2.74 -12.67 -20.41
N ILE A 511 -3.52 -11.61 -20.23
CA ILE A 511 -3.45 -10.71 -19.08
C ILE A 511 -4.82 -10.67 -18.43
N SER A 512 -4.85 -10.92 -17.12
CA SER A 512 -6.08 -11.07 -16.34
C SER A 512 -6.57 -9.73 -15.77
N ASN A 513 -7.88 -9.66 -15.50
CA ASN A 513 -8.54 -8.56 -14.80
C ASN A 513 -8.43 -8.77 -13.27
N ASP A 514 -7.21 -8.71 -12.76
CA ASP A 514 -6.94 -8.84 -11.34
C ASP A 514 -5.99 -7.74 -10.85
N GLY A 515 -5.98 -7.50 -9.54
CA GLY A 515 -5.14 -6.48 -8.92
C GLY A 515 -5.23 -5.14 -9.66
N ARG A 516 -4.08 -4.60 -10.07
CA ARG A 516 -3.98 -3.28 -10.75
C ARG A 516 -4.62 -3.23 -12.15
N MET A 517 -4.98 -4.37 -12.74
CA MET A 517 -5.66 -4.44 -14.05
C MET A 517 -7.18 -4.36 -13.96
N ARG A 518 -7.76 -4.43 -12.75
CA ARG A 518 -9.21 -4.35 -12.56
C ARG A 518 -9.78 -3.10 -13.25
N GLY A 519 -10.83 -3.30 -14.04
CA GLY A 519 -11.49 -2.22 -14.80
C GLY A 519 -10.72 -1.68 -16.01
N LYS A 520 -9.62 -2.32 -16.46
CA LYS A 520 -8.76 -1.81 -17.53
C LYS A 520 -8.70 -2.73 -18.77
N LEU A 521 -9.43 -3.86 -18.76
CA LEU A 521 -9.33 -4.85 -19.83
C LEU A 521 -9.67 -4.30 -21.23
N HIS A 522 -10.71 -3.46 -21.34
CA HIS A 522 -11.08 -2.87 -22.62
C HIS A 522 -9.99 -1.93 -23.18
N GLN A 523 -9.36 -1.13 -22.31
CA GLN A 523 -8.24 -0.28 -22.69
C GLN A 523 -7.02 -1.11 -23.10
N LEU A 524 -6.70 -2.18 -22.34
CA LEU A 524 -5.64 -3.12 -22.66
C LEU A 524 -5.88 -3.80 -24.01
N TYR A 525 -7.11 -4.25 -24.27
CA TYR A 525 -7.50 -4.83 -25.56
C TYR A 525 -7.19 -3.86 -26.71
N LYS A 526 -7.59 -2.60 -26.60
CA LYS A 526 -7.29 -1.56 -27.60
C LYS A 526 -5.78 -1.40 -27.83
N VAL A 527 -4.98 -1.39 -26.77
CA VAL A 527 -3.51 -1.28 -26.86
C VAL A 527 -2.91 -2.49 -27.57
N ILE A 528 -3.30 -3.71 -27.18
CA ILE A 528 -2.83 -4.95 -27.82
C ILE A 528 -3.25 -4.98 -29.31
N VAL A 529 -4.51 -4.69 -29.62
CA VAL A 529 -5.01 -4.62 -31.00
C VAL A 529 -4.23 -3.60 -31.82
N SER A 530 -3.98 -2.41 -31.27
CA SER A 530 -3.16 -1.37 -31.94
C SER A 530 -1.75 -1.87 -32.23
N ARG A 531 -1.12 -2.58 -31.30
CA ARG A 531 0.21 -3.18 -31.48
C ARG A 531 0.21 -4.16 -32.67
N PHE A 532 -0.80 -5.04 -32.76
CA PHE A 532 -0.91 -6.02 -33.85
C PHE A 532 -1.31 -5.39 -35.19
N LYS A 533 -2.14 -4.33 -35.21
CA LYS A 533 -2.44 -3.54 -36.41
C LYS A 533 -1.18 -2.95 -37.04
N GLY A 534 -0.20 -2.56 -36.22
CA GLY A 534 1.13 -2.13 -36.71
C GLY A 534 1.95 -3.25 -37.38
N MET A 535 1.57 -4.53 -37.21
CA MET A 535 2.28 -5.71 -37.75
C MET A 535 1.55 -6.44 -38.86
N GLY A 536 0.31 -6.06 -39.18
CA GLY A 536 -0.51 -6.75 -40.18
C GLY A 536 -1.75 -5.95 -40.60
N THR A 537 -2.67 -6.62 -41.27
CA THR A 537 -3.94 -6.07 -41.75
C THR A 537 -5.12 -6.80 -41.11
N VAL A 538 -6.17 -6.07 -40.75
CA VAL A 538 -7.39 -6.62 -40.17
C VAL A 538 -8.12 -7.44 -41.24
N ALA A 539 -8.44 -8.68 -40.90
CA ALA A 539 -9.18 -9.60 -41.77
C ALA A 539 -10.65 -9.76 -41.31
N LYS A 540 -10.89 -9.73 -39.99
CA LYS A 540 -12.22 -9.84 -39.38
C LYS A 540 -12.23 -9.15 -38.05
N GLN A 541 -13.29 -8.43 -37.69
CA GLN A 541 -13.38 -7.70 -36.43
C GLN A 541 -14.83 -7.54 -35.96
N ASN A 542 -15.04 -7.59 -34.63
CA ASN A 542 -16.22 -7.08 -33.93
C ASN A 542 -15.76 -6.32 -32.66
N ASP A 543 -16.68 -5.99 -31.77
CA ASP A 543 -16.37 -5.18 -30.57
C ASP A 543 -15.45 -5.88 -29.57
N GLY A 544 -15.52 -7.21 -29.48
CA GLY A 544 -14.75 -8.01 -28.52
C GLY A 544 -13.61 -8.83 -29.10
N ALA A 545 -13.44 -8.85 -30.43
CA ALA A 545 -12.43 -9.66 -31.09
C ALA A 545 -11.93 -9.10 -32.41
N VAL A 546 -10.67 -9.39 -32.75
CA VAL A 546 -10.07 -9.06 -34.05
C VAL A 546 -9.18 -10.18 -34.55
N VAL A 547 -9.28 -10.49 -35.86
CA VAL A 547 -8.39 -11.41 -36.59
C VAL A 547 -7.58 -10.59 -37.58
N LEU A 548 -6.25 -10.81 -37.61
CA LEU A 548 -5.33 -10.11 -38.51
C LEU A 548 -4.51 -11.11 -39.33
N ASN A 549 -4.21 -10.72 -40.58
CA ASN A 549 -3.14 -11.33 -41.38
C ASN A 549 -1.85 -10.56 -41.13
N LEU A 550 -0.84 -11.24 -40.56
CA LEU A 550 0.45 -10.64 -40.26
C LEU A 550 1.36 -10.60 -41.48
N ARG A 551 2.31 -9.64 -41.51
CA ARG A 551 3.25 -9.44 -42.65
C ARG A 551 4.10 -10.67 -42.98
N ASN A 552 4.32 -11.57 -42.03
CA ASN A 552 5.08 -12.81 -42.21
C ASN A 552 4.23 -13.99 -42.70
N GLY A 553 2.99 -13.75 -43.18
CA GLY A 553 2.08 -14.76 -43.64
C GLY A 553 1.38 -15.57 -42.53
N LYS A 554 1.62 -15.25 -41.27
CA LYS A 554 0.91 -15.85 -40.12
C LYS A 554 -0.36 -15.08 -39.82
N ARG A 555 -1.12 -15.53 -38.80
CA ARG A 555 -2.37 -14.89 -38.36
C ARG A 555 -2.27 -14.54 -36.90
N ALA A 556 -3.04 -13.53 -36.47
CA ALA A 556 -3.24 -13.20 -35.07
C ALA A 556 -4.74 -13.15 -34.79
N PHE A 557 -5.12 -13.63 -33.62
CA PHE A 557 -6.46 -13.57 -33.07
C PHE A 557 -6.40 -12.98 -31.69
N ILE A 558 -6.98 -11.80 -31.51
CA ILE A 558 -7.02 -11.06 -30.23
C ILE A 558 -8.48 -10.97 -29.81
N TYR A 559 -8.78 -11.32 -28.55
CA TYR A 559 -10.14 -11.31 -28.05
C TYR A 559 -10.20 -11.06 -26.55
N MET A 560 -11.35 -10.56 -26.08
CA MET A 560 -11.69 -10.42 -24.67
C MET A 560 -12.51 -11.62 -24.20
N LYS A 561 -12.18 -12.13 -23.02
CA LYS A 561 -13.01 -13.01 -22.19
C LYS A 561 -13.38 -12.30 -20.91
N LYS A 562 -14.36 -12.84 -20.14
CA LYS A 562 -14.87 -12.22 -18.90
C LYS A 562 -13.77 -11.67 -17.99
N ASN A 563 -12.64 -12.35 -17.87
CA ASN A 563 -11.55 -11.97 -16.95
C ASN A 563 -10.18 -11.82 -17.62
N ASN A 564 -10.09 -11.84 -18.96
CA ASN A 564 -8.79 -11.80 -19.64
C ASN A 564 -8.88 -11.12 -21.00
N VAL A 565 -7.80 -10.45 -21.38
CA VAL A 565 -7.47 -10.18 -22.80
C VAL A 565 -6.48 -11.21 -23.26
N VAL A 566 -6.77 -11.86 -24.36
CA VAL A 566 -5.95 -12.92 -24.96
C VAL A 566 -5.55 -12.55 -26.38
N ALA A 567 -4.27 -12.70 -26.69
CA ALA A 567 -3.74 -12.60 -28.04
C ALA A 567 -3.04 -13.91 -28.41
N VAL A 568 -3.47 -14.56 -29.48
CA VAL A 568 -2.85 -15.78 -30.04
C VAL A 568 -2.36 -15.48 -31.45
N TRP A 569 -1.12 -15.81 -31.78
CA TRP A 569 -0.61 -15.62 -33.14
C TRP A 569 0.35 -16.73 -33.55
N GLY A 570 0.36 -17.01 -34.87
CA GLY A 570 1.17 -18.07 -35.44
C GLY A 570 0.48 -18.79 -36.61
N ASN A 571 0.66 -20.10 -36.69
CA ASN A 571 0.03 -20.98 -37.67
C ASN A 571 -1.42 -21.30 -37.25
N LEU A 572 -2.27 -20.30 -37.21
CA LEU A 572 -3.67 -20.43 -36.84
C LEU A 572 -4.51 -20.94 -38.06
N LYS A 573 -5.72 -21.44 -37.77
CA LYS A 573 -6.71 -21.81 -38.77
C LYS A 573 -6.98 -20.67 -39.77
N PRO A 574 -7.47 -20.98 -40.98
CA PRO A 574 -7.93 -19.95 -41.93
C PRO A 574 -8.93 -18.98 -41.29
N VAL A 575 -8.93 -17.72 -41.73
CA VAL A 575 -9.83 -16.68 -41.21
C VAL A 575 -11.31 -17.08 -41.29
N SER A 576 -11.70 -17.81 -42.32
CA SER A 576 -13.06 -18.34 -42.52
C SER A 576 -13.51 -19.31 -41.40
N GLU A 577 -12.57 -20.00 -40.78
CA GLU A 577 -12.83 -20.99 -39.74
C GLU A 577 -12.72 -20.40 -38.30
N ILE A 578 -12.32 -19.13 -38.17
CA ILE A 578 -12.26 -18.46 -36.87
C ILE A 578 -13.59 -17.77 -36.62
N ASP A 579 -14.38 -18.31 -35.72
CA ASP A 579 -15.61 -17.67 -35.25
C ASP A 579 -15.30 -16.59 -34.21
N ILE A 580 -15.82 -15.39 -34.41
CA ILE A 580 -15.69 -14.26 -33.49
C ILE A 580 -17.04 -13.83 -32.90
N SER A 581 -18.14 -14.50 -33.23
CA SER A 581 -19.50 -14.10 -32.87
C SER A 581 -19.79 -14.20 -31.36
N GLU A 582 -19.08 -15.09 -30.66
CA GLU A 582 -19.21 -15.28 -29.22
C GLU A 582 -18.46 -14.22 -28.39
N TYR A 583 -17.54 -13.47 -29.00
CA TYR A 583 -16.74 -12.47 -28.30
C TYR A 583 -17.40 -11.09 -28.43
N LYS A 584 -17.88 -10.58 -27.31
CA LYS A 584 -18.55 -9.28 -27.21
C LYS A 584 -17.70 -8.31 -26.40
N ASP A 585 -18.00 -7.02 -26.55
CA ASP A 585 -17.47 -6.00 -25.66
C ASP A 585 -17.94 -6.25 -24.21
N ILE A 586 -17.01 -6.28 -23.29
CA ILE A 586 -17.25 -6.49 -21.84
C ILE A 586 -17.05 -5.22 -21.03
N SER A 587 -16.93 -4.04 -21.66
CA SER A 587 -16.70 -2.76 -20.98
C SER A 587 -17.72 -2.48 -19.89
N ASN A 588 -18.99 -2.84 -20.11
CA ASN A 588 -20.06 -2.66 -19.11
C ASN A 588 -19.97 -3.64 -17.92
N VAL A 589 -19.18 -4.68 -18.02
CA VAL A 589 -18.96 -5.65 -16.92
C VAL A 589 -17.84 -5.16 -16.00
N ASP A 590 -16.86 -4.45 -16.54
CA ASP A 590 -15.77 -3.86 -15.77
C ASP A 590 -16.24 -2.68 -14.90
N GLU A 591 -17.24 -1.90 -15.36
CA GLU A 591 -17.78 -0.74 -14.64
C GLU A 591 -18.71 -1.15 -13.48
N GLY A 592 -19.37 -2.31 -13.54
CA GLY A 592 -20.31 -2.77 -12.51
C GLY A 592 -19.68 -3.46 -11.30
N ILE A 593 -18.40 -3.79 -11.34
CA ILE A 593 -17.72 -4.49 -10.24
C ILE A 593 -17.26 -3.50 -9.14
N ASP A 594 -17.01 -2.25 -9.50
CA ASP A 594 -16.59 -1.22 -8.54
C ASP A 594 -17.74 -0.65 -7.69
N GLU A 595 -19.01 -0.81 -8.13
CA GLU A 595 -20.18 -0.32 -7.37
C GLU A 595 -20.63 -1.26 -6.24
N ALA A 596 -20.18 -2.52 -6.22
CA ALA A 596 -20.62 -3.51 -5.24
C ALA A 596 -19.69 -3.66 -4.02
N GLU A 597 -18.44 -3.21 -4.10
CA GLU A 597 -17.47 -3.37 -3.00
C GLU A 597 -17.36 -2.13 -2.08
N ASP A 598 -17.84 -0.96 -2.50
CA ASP A 598 -17.77 0.28 -1.70
C ASP A 598 -18.95 0.48 -0.71
N ASN A 599 -19.91 -0.48 -0.64
CA ASN A 599 -21.07 -0.37 0.26
C ASN A 599 -20.92 -1.13 1.59
N ASP A 600 -19.79 -1.75 1.88
CA ASP A 600 -19.63 -2.62 3.06
C ASP A 600 -18.50 -2.18 4.03
N ASP A 601 -18.17 -0.88 4.07
CA ASP A 601 -17.23 -0.35 5.06
C ASP A 601 -17.95 0.39 6.21
N THR A 602 -18.85 -0.34 6.87
CA THR A 602 -19.24 -0.11 8.26
C THR A 602 -19.07 -1.39 9.05
N GLY A 603 -17.85 -1.86 9.21
CA GLY A 603 -17.56 -3.07 9.99
C GLY A 603 -16.08 -3.32 10.05
N VAL A 604 -15.50 -2.94 11.17
CA VAL A 604 -14.33 -3.51 11.82
C VAL A 604 -13.67 -4.64 10.99
N ALA A 605 -12.57 -4.33 10.32
CA ALA A 605 -11.67 -5.35 9.80
C ALA A 605 -11.07 -6.14 10.98
N GLU A 606 -11.64 -7.30 11.26
CA GLU A 606 -10.95 -8.33 12.02
C GLU A 606 -9.84 -8.91 11.15
N ASP A 607 -8.59 -8.55 11.47
CA ASP A 607 -7.42 -9.25 10.99
C ASP A 607 -7.50 -10.71 11.44
N THR A 608 -7.91 -11.59 10.54
CA THR A 608 -7.76 -13.03 10.73
C THR A 608 -6.28 -13.36 10.61
N ALA A 609 -5.66 -13.54 11.77
CA ALA A 609 -4.38 -14.17 11.92
C ALA A 609 -4.35 -15.50 11.14
N VAL A 610 -3.36 -15.63 10.29
CA VAL A 610 -3.00 -16.90 9.64
C VAL A 610 -2.77 -17.94 10.73
N ALA A 611 -3.66 -18.92 10.81
CA ALA A 611 -3.50 -20.07 11.67
C ALA A 611 -2.31 -20.91 11.18
N ASP A 612 -1.32 -21.02 12.02
CA ASP A 612 -0.20 -21.94 11.90
C ASP A 612 -0.72 -23.36 12.13
N SER A 613 -0.82 -24.14 11.05
CA SER A 613 -1.12 -25.56 11.12
C SER A 613 0.19 -26.36 11.10
N THR A 614 0.77 -26.57 12.27
CA THR A 614 1.72 -27.66 12.48
C THR A 614 1.25 -28.46 13.68
N ALA A 615 0.37 -29.43 13.41
CA ALA A 615 0.27 -30.62 14.23
C ALA A 615 1.24 -31.65 13.64
N VAL A 616 2.33 -31.90 14.33
CA VAL A 616 3.14 -33.11 14.12
C VAL A 616 2.87 -34.00 15.31
N ASP A 617 2.24 -35.12 15.04
CA ASP A 617 2.10 -36.22 15.98
C ASP A 617 3.50 -36.74 16.36
N ALA A 618 3.71 -36.81 17.65
CA ALA A 618 4.80 -37.57 18.23
C ALA A 618 4.26 -38.94 18.65
N ASP A 619 4.72 -39.98 18.00
CA ASP A 619 4.77 -41.30 18.61
C ASP A 619 6.03 -42.04 18.10
N GLU A 620 6.82 -42.47 19.11
CA GLU A 620 8.05 -43.29 19.19
C GLU A 620 9.38 -42.57 19.05
#